data_56af4247e0e9361f8fb3d035dba51fc4
#
_entry.id   56af4247e0e9361f8fb3d035dba51fc4
#
_cell.length_a   1.000
_cell.length_b   1.000
_cell.length_c   1.000
_cell.angle_alpha   90.00
_cell.angle_beta   90.00
_cell.angle_gamma   90.00
#
_symmetry.space_group_name_H-M   'P 1'
#
loop_
_entity.id
_entity.type
_entity.pdbx_description
1 polymer ?
#
loop_
_entity_poly.entity_id
_entity_poly.type
_entity_poly.pdbx_seq_one_letter_code
_entity_poly.pdbx_strand_id
1 'polypeptide(L)'
;MGTIILISILVLTLLLSVTTVQQGNIAIVTIFGKFRRVLRPGLNFKIPFIERIFKKISIQNRSSELGFQAVTVDQANVNFTAMLLYSVLNSDEETIKNVAFKFVDERNFMQALVRSVEGSVRAFVATKKQSEVLILRHEIVEAVKDQLDKTLEDWGYHLIDLQLNDITFDEEVMRSMAKVVASNNLKSAAENEGQALLITRTKAAEAEGNFIKISAQAEKDASQLKGQGIALFRQEVAKGMAGAAREMKEAELDASLILFSMWTEAVKNFAQEGKGNVIFLDGSVDGMQKTMKDMMALNQLNKNQSSK
;
A
#
# COMPACT_ATOMS: atom_id res chain seq x y z
N MET A 1 -64.44 -39.34 -55.17
CA MET A 1 -63.10 -38.94 -55.58
C MET A 1 -62.80 -37.48 -55.21
N GLY A 2 -63.61 -36.47 -55.68
CA GLY A 2 -63.36 -35.05 -55.41
C GLY A 2 -63.36 -34.65 -53.92
N THR A 3 -64.31 -35.22 -53.13
CA THR A 3 -64.40 -34.93 -51.66
C THR A 3 -63.15 -35.47 -50.88
N ILE A 4 -62.65 -36.63 -51.30
CA ILE A 4 -61.46 -37.19 -50.67
C ILE A 4 -60.21 -36.34 -50.97
N ILE A 5 -60.07 -35.89 -52.20
CA ILE A 5 -59.03 -34.96 -52.64
C ILE A 5 -59.10 -33.64 -51.87
N LEU A 6 -60.24 -33.09 -51.65
CA LEU A 6 -60.45 -31.82 -50.92
C LEU A 6 -60.13 -31.94 -49.45
N ILE A 7 -60.51 -33.07 -48.83
CA ILE A 7 -60.19 -33.37 -47.44
C ILE A 7 -58.66 -33.59 -47.30
N SER A 8 -58.02 -34.28 -48.23
CA SER A 8 -56.56 -34.50 -48.22
C SER A 8 -55.78 -33.18 -48.33
N ILE A 9 -56.20 -32.28 -49.21
CA ILE A 9 -55.63 -30.92 -49.34
C ILE A 9 -55.86 -30.13 -48.08
N LEU A 10 -57.02 -30.21 -47.45
CA LEU A 10 -57.28 -29.51 -46.18
C LEU A 10 -56.41 -30.03 -45.06
N VAL A 11 -56.24 -31.34 -44.90
CA VAL A 11 -55.36 -31.95 -43.92
C VAL A 11 -53.92 -31.56 -44.19
N LEU A 12 -53.47 -31.58 -45.42
CA LEU A 12 -52.11 -31.18 -45.81
C LEU A 12 -51.82 -29.71 -45.48
N THR A 13 -52.77 -28.83 -45.80
CA THR A 13 -52.65 -27.40 -45.48
C THR A 13 -52.62 -27.13 -43.97
N LEU A 14 -53.41 -27.91 -43.22
CA LEU A 14 -53.41 -27.82 -41.74
C LEU A 14 -52.10 -28.30 -41.14
N LEU A 15 -51.49 -29.38 -41.63
CA LEU A 15 -50.21 -29.86 -41.24
C LEU A 15 -49.07 -28.85 -41.54
N LEU A 16 -49.12 -28.20 -42.70
CA LEU A 16 -48.17 -27.17 -43.12
C LEU A 16 -48.35 -25.84 -42.37
N SER A 17 -49.48 -25.64 -41.70
CA SER A 17 -49.82 -24.46 -40.93
C SER A 17 -49.12 -24.43 -39.57
N VAL A 18 -48.76 -25.59 -39.05
CA VAL A 18 -48.16 -25.70 -37.73
C VAL A 18 -46.66 -25.44 -37.79
N THR A 19 -46.17 -24.55 -36.93
CA THR A 19 -44.73 -24.29 -36.77
C THR A 19 -44.39 -24.13 -35.28
N THR A 20 -43.21 -24.60 -34.89
CA THR A 20 -42.70 -24.49 -33.55
C THR A 20 -41.55 -23.47 -33.47
N VAL A 21 -41.57 -22.64 -32.45
CA VAL A 21 -40.46 -21.74 -32.11
C VAL A 21 -39.85 -22.20 -30.80
N GLN A 22 -38.55 -22.42 -30.80
CA GLN A 22 -37.82 -22.87 -29.62
C GLN A 22 -37.81 -21.80 -28.55
N GLN A 23 -37.74 -22.23 -27.28
CA GLN A 23 -37.54 -21.32 -26.15
C GLN A 23 -36.26 -20.49 -26.35
N GLY A 24 -36.30 -19.21 -26.02
CA GLY A 24 -35.18 -18.28 -26.22
C GLY A 24 -35.04 -17.71 -27.63
N ASN A 25 -35.95 -18.07 -28.55
CA ASN A 25 -36.05 -17.49 -29.90
C ASN A 25 -37.42 -16.88 -30.18
N ILE A 26 -37.43 -15.88 -31.02
CA ILE A 26 -38.64 -15.26 -31.54
C ILE A 26 -38.55 -15.30 -33.07
N ALA A 27 -39.60 -15.70 -33.73
CA ALA A 27 -39.64 -15.76 -35.18
C ALA A 27 -40.49 -14.60 -35.76
N ILE A 28 -39.98 -14.01 -36.81
CA ILE A 28 -40.65 -12.91 -37.52
C ILE A 28 -41.33 -13.46 -38.75
N VAL A 29 -42.60 -13.13 -38.90
CA VAL A 29 -43.42 -13.54 -40.03
C VAL A 29 -43.66 -12.35 -40.95
N THR A 30 -43.45 -12.58 -42.23
CA THR A 30 -43.70 -11.62 -43.30
C THR A 30 -44.76 -12.16 -44.29
N ILE A 31 -45.54 -11.26 -44.84
CA ILE A 31 -46.49 -11.50 -45.96
C ILE A 31 -45.96 -10.70 -47.17
N PHE A 32 -45.61 -11.38 -48.24
CA PHE A 32 -45.03 -10.76 -49.44
C PHE A 32 -43.90 -9.76 -49.14
N GLY A 33 -43.04 -10.11 -48.14
CA GLY A 33 -41.92 -9.27 -47.73
C GLY A 33 -42.25 -8.18 -46.70
N LYS A 34 -43.55 -7.89 -46.45
CA LYS A 34 -43.98 -6.92 -45.45
C LYS A 34 -44.11 -7.60 -44.08
N PHE A 35 -43.57 -6.96 -43.01
CA PHE A 35 -43.75 -7.39 -41.64
C PHE A 35 -45.23 -7.57 -41.29
N ARG A 36 -45.58 -8.68 -40.65
CA ARG A 36 -46.93 -9.00 -40.24
C ARG A 36 -47.10 -9.12 -38.74
N ARG A 37 -46.32 -10.03 -38.11
CA ARG A 37 -46.39 -10.33 -36.69
C ARG A 37 -45.17 -11.11 -36.22
N VAL A 38 -45.06 -11.24 -34.90
CA VAL A 38 -44.02 -11.96 -34.22
C VAL A 38 -44.59 -13.26 -33.64
N LEU A 39 -43.90 -14.39 -33.82
CA LEU A 39 -44.24 -15.67 -33.20
C LEU A 39 -43.38 -15.88 -31.94
N ARG A 40 -44.06 -16.04 -30.83
CA ARG A 40 -43.44 -16.32 -29.53
C ARG A 40 -43.05 -17.79 -29.41
N PRO A 41 -42.17 -18.17 -28.45
CA PRO A 41 -41.82 -19.58 -28.19
C PRO A 41 -43.05 -20.47 -27.98
N GLY A 42 -43.00 -21.67 -28.54
CA GLY A 42 -44.09 -22.64 -28.47
C GLY A 42 -44.66 -23.01 -29.81
N LEU A 43 -45.87 -23.56 -29.80
CA LEU A 43 -46.60 -23.99 -30.96
C LEU A 43 -47.35 -22.77 -31.56
N ASN A 44 -47.11 -22.50 -32.84
CA ASN A 44 -47.71 -21.38 -33.55
C ASN A 44 -48.36 -21.87 -34.86
N PHE A 45 -49.37 -21.11 -35.29
CA PHE A 45 -50.02 -21.35 -36.58
C PHE A 45 -49.64 -20.27 -37.57
N LYS A 46 -49.27 -20.64 -38.77
CA LYS A 46 -49.00 -19.74 -39.90
C LYS A 46 -49.87 -20.13 -41.10
N ILE A 47 -50.20 -19.17 -41.91
CA ILE A 47 -50.91 -19.44 -43.17
C ILE A 47 -49.89 -19.92 -44.19
N PRO A 48 -49.95 -21.21 -44.61
CA PRO A 48 -49.02 -21.73 -45.58
C PRO A 48 -49.16 -20.99 -46.91
N PHE A 49 -48.08 -20.89 -47.69
CA PHE A 49 -47.93 -20.17 -48.95
C PHE A 49 -47.94 -18.61 -48.85
N ILE A 50 -48.65 -18.01 -47.90
CA ILE A 50 -48.77 -16.57 -47.73
C ILE A 50 -47.79 -16.04 -46.68
N GLU A 51 -47.75 -16.66 -45.50
CA GLU A 51 -46.87 -16.29 -44.41
C GLU A 51 -45.55 -17.01 -44.51
N ARG A 52 -44.45 -16.25 -44.45
CA ARG A 52 -43.09 -16.77 -44.42
C ARG A 52 -42.39 -16.35 -43.13
N ILE A 53 -41.66 -17.25 -42.51
CA ILE A 53 -40.72 -16.90 -41.45
C ILE A 53 -39.50 -16.25 -42.11
N PHE A 54 -39.30 -14.97 -41.83
CA PHE A 54 -38.22 -14.18 -42.40
C PHE A 54 -36.91 -14.46 -41.66
N LYS A 55 -36.94 -14.33 -40.30
CA LYS A 55 -35.75 -14.51 -39.44
C LYS A 55 -36.18 -15.04 -38.08
N LYS A 56 -35.34 -15.89 -37.48
CA LYS A 56 -35.46 -16.26 -36.07
C LYS A 56 -34.39 -15.47 -35.29
N ILE A 57 -34.79 -14.78 -34.26
CA ILE A 57 -33.96 -13.92 -33.43
C ILE A 57 -33.82 -14.59 -32.06
N SER A 58 -32.62 -14.77 -31.60
CA SER A 58 -32.36 -15.21 -30.21
C SER A 58 -32.49 -14.01 -29.27
N ILE A 59 -33.29 -14.16 -28.21
CA ILE A 59 -33.40 -13.20 -27.11
C ILE A 59 -32.48 -13.52 -25.95
N GLN A 60 -31.61 -14.53 -26.10
CA GLN A 60 -30.60 -14.91 -25.11
C GLN A 60 -29.44 -13.93 -25.12
N ASN A 61 -28.70 -13.91 -24.00
CA ASN A 61 -27.48 -13.12 -23.90
C ASN A 61 -26.44 -13.62 -24.91
N ARG A 62 -25.80 -12.68 -25.57
CA ARG A 62 -24.75 -12.94 -26.55
C ARG A 62 -23.50 -12.18 -26.14
N SER A 63 -22.36 -12.84 -26.25
CA SER A 63 -21.06 -12.21 -26.07
C SER A 63 -20.35 -12.08 -27.40
N SER A 64 -19.62 -10.99 -27.56
CA SER A 64 -18.80 -10.75 -28.74
C SER A 64 -17.50 -10.07 -28.34
N GLU A 65 -16.41 -10.56 -28.88
CA GLU A 65 -15.11 -9.94 -28.72
C GLU A 65 -14.90 -8.87 -29.80
N LEU A 66 -14.45 -7.69 -29.41
CA LEU A 66 -14.22 -6.55 -30.26
C LEU A 66 -12.77 -6.10 -30.17
N GLY A 67 -12.10 -6.01 -31.32
CA GLY A 67 -10.77 -5.41 -31.44
C GLY A 67 -10.88 -4.05 -32.12
N PHE A 68 -10.28 -3.02 -31.55
CA PHE A 68 -10.24 -1.68 -32.14
C PHE A 68 -9.00 -0.91 -31.71
N GLN A 69 -8.72 0.19 -32.41
CA GLN A 69 -7.53 1.00 -32.20
C GLN A 69 -7.90 2.46 -31.95
N ALA A 70 -7.10 3.11 -31.09
CA ALA A 70 -7.20 4.55 -30.89
C ALA A 70 -5.80 5.15 -30.77
N VAL A 71 -5.69 6.46 -30.96
CA VAL A 71 -4.42 7.21 -30.87
C VAL A 71 -4.54 8.18 -29.71
N THR A 72 -3.56 8.18 -28.84
CA THR A 72 -3.46 9.08 -27.68
C THR A 72 -3.03 10.49 -28.09
N VAL A 73 -3.11 11.48 -27.17
CA VAL A 73 -2.67 12.86 -27.41
C VAL A 73 -1.17 12.95 -27.73
N ASP A 74 -0.36 12.05 -27.22
CA ASP A 74 1.07 11.90 -27.47
C ASP A 74 1.40 10.98 -28.66
N GLN A 75 0.40 10.75 -29.54
CA GLN A 75 0.50 10.02 -30.81
C GLN A 75 0.89 8.55 -30.68
N ALA A 76 0.68 7.94 -29.51
CA ALA A 76 0.88 6.51 -29.36
C ALA A 76 -0.36 5.73 -29.84
N ASN A 77 -0.15 4.70 -30.66
CA ASN A 77 -1.20 3.77 -31.04
C ASN A 77 -1.49 2.82 -29.89
N VAL A 78 -2.75 2.68 -29.59
CA VAL A 78 -3.28 1.80 -28.55
C VAL A 78 -4.24 0.81 -29.16
N ASN A 79 -3.98 -0.48 -28.95
CA ASN A 79 -4.87 -1.57 -29.33
C ASN A 79 -5.71 -1.98 -28.14
N PHE A 80 -7.00 -2.04 -28.33
CA PHE A 80 -7.98 -2.45 -27.31
C PHE A 80 -8.63 -3.75 -27.71
N THR A 81 -8.75 -4.66 -26.77
CA THR A 81 -9.59 -5.85 -26.88
C THR A 81 -10.67 -5.75 -25.81
N ALA A 82 -11.92 -5.76 -26.24
CA ALA A 82 -13.07 -5.66 -25.35
C ALA A 82 -14.03 -6.82 -25.56
N MET A 83 -14.67 -7.27 -24.51
CA MET A 83 -15.78 -8.21 -24.54
C MET A 83 -17.08 -7.47 -24.26
N LEU A 84 -18.01 -7.60 -25.16
CA LEU A 84 -19.35 -7.04 -25.06
C LEU A 84 -20.35 -8.14 -24.78
N LEU A 85 -21.16 -7.96 -23.74
CA LEU A 85 -22.31 -8.81 -23.44
C LEU A 85 -23.60 -8.01 -23.68
N TYR A 86 -24.44 -8.50 -24.57
CA TYR A 86 -25.67 -7.84 -24.97
C TYR A 86 -26.81 -8.82 -25.19
N SER A 87 -28.04 -8.33 -25.13
CA SER A 87 -29.25 -9.10 -25.45
C SER A 87 -30.25 -8.24 -26.22
N VAL A 88 -31.30 -8.84 -26.71
CA VAL A 88 -32.45 -8.09 -27.22
C VAL A 88 -33.09 -7.37 -26.03
N LEU A 89 -33.42 -6.08 -26.19
CA LEU A 89 -33.94 -5.21 -25.15
C LEU A 89 -35.22 -5.77 -24.48
N ASN A 90 -36.19 -6.13 -25.30
CA ASN A 90 -37.43 -6.76 -24.86
C ASN A 90 -38.06 -7.61 -25.99
N SER A 91 -39.16 -8.29 -25.67
CA SER A 91 -39.90 -9.14 -26.63
C SER A 91 -41.04 -8.41 -27.33
N ASP A 92 -41.04 -7.08 -27.34
CA ASP A 92 -42.07 -6.27 -27.98
C ASP A 92 -41.94 -6.30 -29.50
N GLU A 93 -43.06 -6.14 -30.18
CA GLU A 93 -43.11 -6.24 -31.63
C GLU A 93 -42.24 -5.19 -32.34
N GLU A 94 -42.17 -3.99 -31.78
CA GLU A 94 -41.36 -2.89 -32.33
C GLU A 94 -39.87 -3.17 -32.17
N THR A 95 -39.44 -3.61 -30.99
CA THR A 95 -38.05 -4.00 -30.71
C THR A 95 -37.60 -5.12 -31.63
N ILE A 96 -38.38 -6.18 -31.72
CA ILE A 96 -38.06 -7.33 -32.56
C ILE A 96 -38.01 -6.94 -34.05
N LYS A 97 -38.89 -6.03 -34.50
CA LYS A 97 -38.86 -5.46 -35.85
C LYS A 97 -37.56 -4.69 -36.10
N ASN A 98 -37.13 -3.85 -35.15
CA ASN A 98 -35.85 -3.12 -35.25
C ASN A 98 -34.67 -4.06 -35.36
N VAL A 99 -34.59 -5.05 -34.49
CA VAL A 99 -33.52 -6.08 -34.52
C VAL A 99 -33.50 -6.84 -35.87
N ALA A 100 -34.65 -7.09 -36.47
CA ALA A 100 -34.73 -7.88 -37.69
C ALA A 100 -34.37 -7.11 -38.96
N PHE A 101 -34.79 -5.84 -39.03
CA PHE A 101 -34.79 -5.10 -40.29
C PHE A 101 -33.79 -3.94 -40.31
N LYS A 102 -33.21 -3.54 -39.17
CA LYS A 102 -32.24 -2.43 -39.12
C LYS A 102 -30.91 -2.80 -39.77
N PHE A 103 -30.50 -4.07 -39.67
CA PHE A 103 -29.29 -4.58 -40.28
C PHE A 103 -29.59 -5.75 -41.22
N VAL A 104 -28.94 -5.76 -42.37
CA VAL A 104 -29.10 -6.82 -43.39
C VAL A 104 -28.68 -8.18 -42.80
N ASP A 105 -27.55 -8.22 -42.16
CA ASP A 105 -26.99 -9.43 -41.55
C ASP A 105 -26.23 -9.12 -40.24
N GLU A 106 -25.81 -10.18 -39.58
CA GLU A 106 -25.05 -10.09 -38.31
C GLU A 106 -23.66 -9.43 -38.49
N ARG A 107 -23.05 -9.59 -39.66
CA ARG A 107 -21.79 -8.94 -39.96
C ARG A 107 -21.90 -7.41 -40.01
N ASN A 108 -22.94 -6.93 -40.68
CA ASN A 108 -23.20 -5.48 -40.75
C ASN A 108 -23.52 -4.89 -39.36
N PHE A 109 -24.25 -5.63 -38.51
CA PHE A 109 -24.46 -5.26 -37.12
C PHE A 109 -23.15 -5.17 -36.36
N MET A 110 -22.31 -6.22 -36.42
CA MET A 110 -21.01 -6.25 -35.75
C MET A 110 -20.08 -5.14 -36.23
N GLN A 111 -20.02 -4.85 -37.51
CA GLN A 111 -19.23 -3.74 -38.03
C GLN A 111 -19.69 -2.37 -37.52
N ALA A 112 -21.01 -2.17 -37.46
CA ALA A 112 -21.56 -0.94 -36.92
C ALA A 112 -21.26 -0.80 -35.42
N LEU A 113 -21.36 -1.91 -34.69
CA LEU A 113 -21.07 -1.99 -33.28
C LEU A 113 -19.58 -1.64 -32.99
N VAL A 114 -18.66 -2.30 -33.70
CA VAL A 114 -17.20 -2.00 -33.58
C VAL A 114 -16.91 -0.53 -33.85
N ARG A 115 -17.47 0.03 -34.92
CA ARG A 115 -17.28 1.45 -35.26
C ARG A 115 -17.85 2.40 -34.21
N SER A 116 -18.97 2.05 -33.59
CA SER A 116 -19.57 2.85 -32.53
C SER A 116 -18.68 2.86 -31.29
N VAL A 117 -18.21 1.69 -30.86
CA VAL A 117 -17.26 1.55 -29.75
C VAL A 117 -15.95 2.28 -30.03
N GLU A 118 -15.37 2.03 -31.20
CA GLU A 118 -14.14 2.67 -31.66
C GLU A 118 -14.23 4.20 -31.65
N GLY A 119 -15.35 4.74 -32.15
CA GLY A 119 -15.60 6.19 -32.14
C GLY A 119 -15.64 6.79 -30.75
N SER A 120 -16.34 6.14 -29.83
CA SER A 120 -16.47 6.57 -28.44
C SER A 120 -15.15 6.50 -27.69
N VAL A 121 -14.43 5.36 -27.81
CA VAL A 121 -13.10 5.19 -27.20
C VAL A 121 -12.08 6.17 -27.75
N ARG A 122 -12.07 6.37 -29.09
CA ARG A 122 -11.17 7.32 -29.73
C ARG A 122 -11.38 8.74 -29.23
N ALA A 123 -12.63 9.17 -29.07
CA ALA A 123 -12.95 10.50 -28.56
C ALA A 123 -12.42 10.70 -27.13
N PHE A 124 -12.51 9.69 -26.29
CA PHE A 124 -11.99 9.73 -24.92
C PHE A 124 -10.44 9.68 -24.90
N VAL A 125 -9.85 8.72 -25.60
CA VAL A 125 -8.41 8.43 -25.56
C VAL A 125 -7.60 9.55 -26.22
N ALA A 126 -8.12 10.21 -27.25
CA ALA A 126 -7.45 11.33 -27.92
C ALA A 126 -7.13 12.52 -27.00
N THR A 127 -7.75 12.61 -25.84
CA THR A 127 -7.49 13.66 -24.82
C THR A 127 -6.51 13.22 -23.74
N LYS A 128 -6.10 11.96 -23.71
CA LYS A 128 -5.30 11.35 -22.66
C LYS A 128 -3.91 10.96 -23.17
N LYS A 129 -2.93 10.94 -22.23
CA LYS A 129 -1.58 10.42 -22.53
C LYS A 129 -1.57 8.90 -22.42
N GLN A 130 -0.61 8.26 -23.09
CA GLN A 130 -0.41 6.81 -23.05
C GLN A 130 -0.32 6.25 -21.63
N SER A 131 0.37 6.95 -20.71
CA SER A 131 0.52 6.52 -19.31
C SER A 131 -0.80 6.59 -18.52
N GLU A 132 -1.70 7.48 -18.91
CA GLU A 132 -3.00 7.66 -18.26
C GLU A 132 -4.02 6.62 -18.74
N VAL A 133 -3.98 6.22 -20.02
CA VAL A 133 -4.92 5.26 -20.61
C VAL A 133 -4.93 3.92 -19.87
N LEU A 134 -3.77 3.44 -19.39
CA LEU A 134 -3.68 2.20 -18.62
C LEU A 134 -4.36 2.29 -17.25
N ILE A 135 -4.32 3.47 -16.64
CA ILE A 135 -4.89 3.72 -15.30
C ILE A 135 -6.39 3.97 -15.39
N LEU A 136 -6.83 4.67 -16.44
CA LEU A 136 -8.21 5.12 -16.65
C LEU A 136 -9.12 4.05 -17.30
N ARG A 137 -8.75 2.76 -17.24
CA ARG A 137 -9.53 1.66 -17.82
C ARG A 137 -11.01 1.71 -17.42
N HIS A 138 -11.29 1.95 -16.15
CA HIS A 138 -12.67 2.00 -15.64
C HIS A 138 -13.45 3.19 -16.20
N GLU A 139 -12.83 4.35 -16.26
CA GLU A 139 -13.45 5.57 -16.80
C GLU A 139 -13.73 5.45 -18.31
N ILE A 140 -12.83 4.78 -19.05
CA ILE A 140 -13.06 4.49 -20.47
C ILE A 140 -14.31 3.61 -20.62
N VAL A 141 -14.42 2.56 -19.82
CA VAL A 141 -15.59 1.66 -19.86
C VAL A 141 -16.88 2.39 -19.56
N GLU A 142 -16.92 3.20 -18.51
CA GLU A 142 -18.12 3.96 -18.14
C GLU A 142 -18.55 4.96 -19.24
N ALA A 143 -17.59 5.75 -19.74
CA ALA A 143 -17.86 6.73 -20.80
C ALA A 143 -18.40 6.10 -22.10
N VAL A 144 -17.86 4.92 -22.45
CA VAL A 144 -18.30 4.18 -23.65
C VAL A 144 -19.62 3.49 -23.40
N LYS A 145 -19.85 2.93 -22.20
CA LYS A 145 -21.04 2.18 -21.84
C LYS A 145 -22.31 3.03 -22.01
N ASP A 146 -22.30 4.24 -21.47
CA ASP A 146 -23.47 5.15 -21.54
C ASP A 146 -23.84 5.52 -22.98
N GLN A 147 -22.84 5.78 -23.82
CA GLN A 147 -23.10 6.13 -25.23
C GLN A 147 -23.49 4.92 -26.05
N LEU A 148 -22.89 3.76 -25.78
CA LEU A 148 -23.14 2.52 -26.49
C LEU A 148 -24.54 1.97 -26.17
N ASP A 149 -24.97 2.05 -24.92
CA ASP A 149 -26.28 1.56 -24.49
C ASP A 149 -27.39 2.28 -25.25
N LYS A 150 -27.34 3.60 -25.33
CA LYS A 150 -28.30 4.40 -26.14
C LYS A 150 -28.30 3.97 -27.61
N THR A 151 -27.15 3.74 -28.21
CA THR A 151 -27.03 3.33 -29.59
C THR A 151 -27.62 1.92 -29.81
N LEU A 152 -27.38 1.01 -28.87
CA LEU A 152 -27.90 -0.35 -28.90
C LEU A 152 -29.40 -0.38 -28.68
N GLU A 153 -29.94 0.43 -27.77
CA GLU A 153 -31.39 0.58 -27.57
C GLU A 153 -32.10 1.00 -28.84
N ASP A 154 -31.53 1.98 -29.57
CA ASP A 154 -32.07 2.39 -30.89
C ASP A 154 -32.10 1.24 -31.91
N TRP A 155 -31.22 0.28 -31.78
CA TRP A 155 -31.16 -0.90 -32.64
C TRP A 155 -32.04 -2.06 -32.14
N GLY A 156 -32.58 -1.93 -30.92
CA GLY A 156 -33.42 -2.94 -30.24
C GLY A 156 -32.64 -3.91 -29.36
N TYR A 157 -31.41 -3.57 -29.02
CA TYR A 157 -30.58 -4.33 -28.12
C TYR A 157 -30.35 -3.58 -26.81
N HIS A 158 -29.97 -4.29 -25.78
CA HIS A 158 -29.56 -3.77 -24.48
C HIS A 158 -28.15 -4.22 -24.15
N LEU A 159 -27.34 -3.29 -23.69
CA LEU A 159 -25.99 -3.57 -23.21
C LEU A 159 -26.06 -4.10 -21.79
N ILE A 160 -25.66 -5.35 -21.59
CA ILE A 160 -25.59 -5.95 -20.26
C ILE A 160 -24.28 -5.59 -19.58
N ASP A 161 -23.16 -5.77 -20.30
CA ASP A 161 -21.83 -5.48 -19.78
C ASP A 161 -20.82 -5.19 -20.90
N LEU A 162 -19.83 -4.36 -20.58
CA LEU A 162 -18.68 -4.06 -21.44
C LEU A 162 -17.41 -4.18 -20.60
N GLN A 163 -16.52 -5.07 -20.99
CA GLN A 163 -15.24 -5.29 -20.32
C GLN A 163 -14.09 -5.05 -21.28
N LEU A 164 -13.14 -4.23 -20.89
CA LEU A 164 -11.84 -4.10 -21.58
C LEU A 164 -10.92 -5.21 -21.08
N ASN A 165 -10.66 -6.19 -21.94
CA ASN A 165 -9.81 -7.34 -21.59
C ASN A 165 -8.34 -6.93 -21.61
N ASP A 166 -7.90 -6.30 -22.68
CA ASP A 166 -6.50 -5.92 -22.86
C ASP A 166 -6.34 -4.54 -23.49
N ILE A 167 -5.27 -3.86 -23.10
CA ILE A 167 -4.84 -2.57 -23.63
C ILE A 167 -3.34 -2.72 -23.94
N THR A 168 -3.00 -2.78 -25.21
CA THR A 168 -1.63 -2.95 -25.67
C THR A 168 -1.17 -1.78 -26.53
N PHE A 169 0.10 -1.48 -26.46
CA PHE A 169 0.75 -0.46 -27.28
C PHE A 169 1.70 -1.13 -28.27
N ASP A 170 2.11 -0.38 -29.28
CA ASP A 170 3.15 -0.82 -30.19
C ASP A 170 4.44 -1.13 -29.43
N GLU A 171 5.22 -2.09 -29.90
CA GLU A 171 6.41 -2.61 -29.19
C GLU A 171 7.44 -1.51 -28.87
N GLU A 172 7.62 -0.54 -29.76
CA GLU A 172 8.52 0.58 -29.54
C GLU A 172 8.06 1.48 -28.38
N VAL A 173 6.75 1.74 -28.30
CA VAL A 173 6.12 2.51 -27.21
C VAL A 173 6.29 1.76 -25.89
N MET A 174 6.03 0.45 -25.88
CA MET A 174 6.20 -0.40 -24.70
C MET A 174 7.64 -0.39 -24.18
N ARG A 175 8.63 -0.49 -25.07
CA ARG A 175 10.05 -0.37 -24.70
C ARG A 175 10.39 0.99 -24.12
N SER A 176 9.88 2.06 -24.71
CA SER A 176 10.08 3.42 -24.22
C SER A 176 9.46 3.62 -22.85
N MET A 177 8.23 3.18 -22.64
CA MET A 177 7.56 3.22 -21.34
C MET A 177 8.32 2.44 -20.26
N ALA A 178 8.78 1.22 -20.59
CA ALA A 178 9.58 0.41 -19.69
C ALA A 178 10.87 1.12 -19.25
N LYS A 179 11.54 1.82 -20.18
CA LYS A 179 12.75 2.59 -19.90
C LYS A 179 12.45 3.78 -18.98
N VAL A 180 11.35 4.50 -19.21
CA VAL A 180 10.93 5.63 -18.36
C VAL A 180 10.58 5.14 -16.95
N VAL A 181 9.81 4.04 -16.84
CA VAL A 181 9.45 3.44 -15.55
C VAL A 181 10.71 2.98 -14.81
N ALA A 182 11.63 2.30 -15.48
CA ALA A 182 12.90 1.87 -14.89
C ALA A 182 13.72 3.07 -14.38
N SER A 183 13.81 4.15 -15.17
CA SER A 183 14.52 5.37 -14.76
C SER A 183 13.88 6.05 -13.56
N ASN A 184 12.54 6.15 -13.53
CA ASN A 184 11.81 6.71 -12.39
C ASN A 184 11.98 5.86 -11.13
N ASN A 185 11.94 4.53 -11.26
CA ASN A 185 12.16 3.62 -10.15
C ASN A 185 13.58 3.76 -9.58
N LEU A 186 14.61 3.86 -10.45
CA LEU A 186 15.99 4.09 -10.02
C LEU A 186 16.13 5.44 -9.30
N LYS A 187 15.51 6.50 -9.82
CA LYS A 187 15.49 7.81 -9.16
C LYS A 187 14.84 7.72 -7.77
N SER A 188 13.64 7.15 -7.69
CA SER A 188 12.93 6.99 -6.41
C SER A 188 13.68 6.11 -5.41
N ALA A 189 14.35 5.06 -5.89
CA ALA A 189 15.20 4.22 -5.05
C ALA A 189 16.38 5.01 -4.48
N ALA A 190 17.08 5.81 -5.31
CA ALA A 190 18.19 6.65 -4.88
C ALA A 190 17.76 7.74 -3.89
N GLU A 191 16.60 8.37 -4.11
CA GLU A 191 16.02 9.35 -3.19
C GLU A 191 15.68 8.71 -1.83
N ASN A 192 15.04 7.55 -1.84
CA ASN A 192 14.69 6.80 -0.62
C ASN A 192 15.96 6.36 0.15
N GLU A 193 16.98 5.88 -0.56
CA GLU A 193 18.27 5.49 0.04
C GLU A 193 18.97 6.69 0.65
N GLY A 194 18.99 7.83 -0.04
CA GLY A 194 19.52 9.09 0.47
C GLY A 194 18.81 9.55 1.74
N GLN A 195 17.48 9.50 1.76
CA GLN A 195 16.68 9.83 2.94
C GLN A 195 16.92 8.86 4.10
N ALA A 196 16.97 7.56 3.83
CA ALA A 196 17.25 6.55 4.83
C ALA A 196 18.64 6.76 5.48
N LEU A 197 19.65 7.05 4.66
CA LEU A 197 21.00 7.34 5.13
C LEU A 197 21.05 8.62 6.00
N LEU A 198 20.35 9.66 5.59
CA LEU A 198 20.24 10.91 6.34
C LEU A 198 19.58 10.67 7.70
N ILE A 199 18.46 9.98 7.74
CA ILE A 199 17.75 9.63 8.98
C ILE A 199 18.65 8.79 9.90
N THR A 200 19.31 7.78 9.34
CA THR A 200 20.20 6.89 10.10
C THR A 200 21.35 7.68 10.72
N ARG A 201 22.03 8.54 9.97
CA ARG A 201 23.13 9.37 10.48
C ARG A 201 22.66 10.37 11.52
N THR A 202 21.53 11.03 11.31
CA THR A 202 20.95 11.97 12.27
C THR A 202 20.60 11.26 13.58
N LYS A 203 19.95 10.11 13.49
CA LYS A 203 19.60 9.32 14.69
C LYS A 203 20.82 8.79 15.43
N ALA A 204 21.85 8.37 14.71
CA ALA A 204 23.11 7.97 15.32
C ALA A 204 23.79 9.13 16.07
N ALA A 205 23.86 10.32 15.46
CA ALA A 205 24.42 11.51 16.10
C ALA A 205 23.60 12.00 17.32
N GLU A 206 22.25 11.95 17.21
CA GLU A 206 21.38 12.25 18.36
C GLU A 206 21.58 11.25 19.52
N ALA A 207 21.68 9.96 19.20
CA ALA A 207 21.91 8.91 20.18
C ALA A 207 23.27 9.09 20.88
N GLU A 208 24.34 9.36 20.14
CA GLU A 208 25.66 9.63 20.67
C GLU A 208 25.68 10.91 21.55
N GLY A 209 25.07 11.98 21.09
CA GLY A 209 24.93 13.22 21.87
C GLY A 209 24.14 13.00 23.17
N ASN A 210 23.09 12.21 23.14
CA ASN A 210 22.33 11.86 24.34
C ASN A 210 23.13 10.96 25.28
N PHE A 211 23.87 9.99 24.73
CA PHE A 211 24.76 9.13 25.53
C PHE A 211 25.82 9.95 26.27
N ILE A 212 26.49 10.90 25.59
CA ILE A 212 27.47 11.80 26.20
C ILE A 212 26.86 12.63 27.34
N LYS A 213 25.66 13.19 27.11
CA LYS A 213 24.96 13.99 28.12
C LYS A 213 24.57 13.16 29.35
N ILE A 214 24.03 11.97 29.14
CA ILE A 214 23.63 11.07 30.23
C ILE A 214 24.88 10.59 31.01
N SER A 215 25.95 10.25 30.30
CA SER A 215 27.23 9.82 30.93
C SER A 215 27.81 10.95 31.78
N ALA A 216 27.89 12.18 31.25
CA ALA A 216 28.39 13.32 31.99
C ALA A 216 27.55 13.68 33.23
N GLN A 217 26.21 13.56 33.08
CA GLN A 217 25.31 13.76 34.22
C GLN A 217 25.50 12.68 35.29
N ALA A 218 25.61 11.42 34.89
CA ALA A 218 25.85 10.29 35.80
C ALA A 218 27.19 10.44 36.55
N GLU A 219 28.25 10.89 35.85
CA GLU A 219 29.55 11.15 36.46
C GLU A 219 29.50 12.30 37.47
N LYS A 220 28.82 13.39 37.13
CA LYS A 220 28.56 14.50 38.03
C LYS A 220 27.84 14.04 39.30
N ASP A 221 26.74 13.30 39.13
CA ASP A 221 25.91 12.81 40.24
C ASP A 221 26.73 11.81 41.11
N ALA A 222 27.49 10.92 40.50
CA ALA A 222 28.37 10.01 41.19
C ALA A 222 29.46 10.76 42.00
N SER A 223 30.06 11.81 41.40
CA SER A 223 31.05 12.64 42.07
C SER A 223 30.43 13.42 43.25
N GLN A 224 29.24 13.95 43.08
CA GLN A 224 28.51 14.64 44.14
C GLN A 224 28.16 13.69 45.28
N LEU A 225 27.66 12.49 45.00
CA LEU A 225 27.32 11.48 46.01
C LEU A 225 28.59 11.02 46.75
N LYS A 226 29.70 10.80 46.04
CA LYS A 226 31.01 10.50 46.66
C LYS A 226 31.42 11.64 47.60
N GLY A 227 31.32 12.90 47.14
CA GLY A 227 31.64 14.06 47.99
C GLY A 227 30.76 14.14 49.23
N GLN A 228 29.46 13.93 49.10
CA GLN A 228 28.53 13.87 50.25
C GLN A 228 28.87 12.71 51.21
N GLY A 229 29.15 11.52 50.65
CA GLY A 229 29.57 10.35 51.43
C GLY A 229 30.82 10.63 52.26
N ILE A 230 31.86 11.25 51.65
CA ILE A 230 33.09 11.65 52.38
C ILE A 230 32.78 12.69 53.45
N ALA A 231 31.92 13.67 53.18
CA ALA A 231 31.52 14.67 54.16
C ALA A 231 30.79 14.07 55.36
N LEU A 232 29.81 13.19 55.11
CA LEU A 232 29.12 12.46 56.15
C LEU A 232 30.04 11.57 56.96
N PHE A 233 30.92 10.83 56.29
CA PHE A 233 31.95 9.99 56.98
C PHE A 233 32.82 10.85 57.91
N ARG A 234 33.36 11.99 57.40
CA ARG A 234 34.15 12.90 58.23
C ARG A 234 33.38 13.43 59.44
N GLN A 235 32.10 13.76 59.25
CA GLN A 235 31.21 14.22 60.30
C GLN A 235 30.97 13.14 61.38
N GLU A 236 30.77 11.91 60.97
CA GLU A 236 30.57 10.80 61.91
C GLU A 236 31.87 10.46 62.65
N VAL A 237 32.99 10.47 61.95
CA VAL A 237 34.32 10.32 62.62
C VAL A 237 34.57 11.44 63.61
N ALA A 238 34.28 12.71 63.29
CA ALA A 238 34.43 13.83 64.20
C ALA A 238 33.52 13.70 65.47
N LYS A 239 32.28 13.27 65.28
CA LYS A 239 31.35 12.97 66.39
C LYS A 239 31.86 11.85 67.29
N GLY A 240 32.35 10.76 66.68
CA GLY A 240 32.93 9.62 67.39
C GLY A 240 34.18 10.06 68.23
N MET A 241 35.05 10.88 67.60
CA MET A 241 36.21 11.44 68.33
C MET A 241 35.78 12.36 69.48
N ALA A 242 34.81 13.23 69.26
CA ALA A 242 34.30 14.13 70.32
C ALA A 242 33.67 13.35 71.48
N GLY A 243 32.95 12.25 71.16
CA GLY A 243 32.41 11.32 72.17
C GLY A 243 33.52 10.62 72.95
N ALA A 244 34.48 10.02 72.26
CA ALA A 244 35.63 9.37 72.93
C ALA A 244 36.46 10.33 73.80
N ALA A 245 36.69 11.57 73.35
CA ALA A 245 37.36 12.58 74.12
C ALA A 245 36.64 12.99 75.41
N ARG A 246 35.29 13.01 75.41
CA ARG A 246 34.45 13.25 76.60
C ARG A 246 34.53 12.11 77.56
N GLU A 247 34.40 10.87 77.13
CA GLU A 247 34.50 9.67 77.95
C GLU A 247 35.87 9.52 78.59
N MET A 248 36.95 9.82 77.84
CA MET A 248 38.28 9.82 78.37
C MET A 248 38.55 10.89 79.44
N LYS A 249 37.95 12.10 79.22
CA LYS A 249 38.04 13.18 80.22
C LYS A 249 37.33 12.83 81.55
N GLU A 250 36.19 12.14 81.39
CA GLU A 250 35.39 11.64 82.56
C GLU A 250 36.15 10.51 83.32
N ALA A 251 36.94 9.72 82.58
CA ALA A 251 37.77 8.64 83.11
C ALA A 251 39.16 9.06 83.59
N GLU A 252 39.51 10.38 83.58
CA GLU A 252 40.86 10.90 83.93
C GLU A 252 42.00 10.32 83.08
N LEU A 253 41.70 9.87 81.82
CA LEU A 253 42.72 9.33 80.94
C LEU A 253 43.29 10.41 80.01
N ASP A 254 44.61 10.26 79.66
CA ASP A 254 45.32 11.21 78.81
C ASP A 254 44.86 11.15 77.35
N ALA A 255 44.55 12.29 76.76
CA ALA A 255 44.10 12.43 75.37
C ALA A 255 45.15 11.97 74.36
N SER A 256 46.37 11.75 74.74
CA SER A 256 47.44 11.20 73.89
C SER A 256 47.15 9.75 73.42
N LEU A 257 46.33 8.99 74.16
CA LEU A 257 45.88 7.65 73.75
C LEU A 257 45.01 7.65 72.49
N ILE A 258 44.19 8.68 72.29
CA ILE A 258 43.41 8.80 71.05
C ILE A 258 44.33 9.08 69.86
N LEU A 259 45.26 10.00 70.05
CA LEU A 259 46.24 10.31 69.00
C LEU A 259 47.08 9.08 68.61
N PHE A 260 47.45 8.25 69.60
CA PHE A 260 48.18 6.98 69.38
C PHE A 260 47.34 5.95 68.63
N SER A 261 46.03 5.79 68.96
CA SER A 261 45.10 4.91 68.26
C SER A 261 44.91 5.32 66.82
N MET A 262 44.71 6.62 66.58
CA MET A 262 44.58 7.17 65.23
C MET A 262 45.82 6.98 64.39
N TRP A 263 47.00 7.18 65.00
CA TRP A 263 48.28 6.99 64.34
C TRP A 263 48.46 5.54 63.94
N THR A 264 48.18 4.58 64.84
CA THR A 264 48.29 3.13 64.55
C THR A 264 47.30 2.72 63.45
N GLU A 265 46.11 3.30 63.42
CA GLU A 265 45.12 3.02 62.36
C GLU A 265 45.53 3.64 61.00
N ALA A 266 46.07 4.85 60.99
CA ALA A 266 46.67 5.46 59.81
C ALA A 266 47.87 4.63 59.27
N VAL A 267 48.73 4.19 60.11
CA VAL A 267 49.84 3.32 59.68
C VAL A 267 49.37 1.97 59.18
N LYS A 268 48.32 1.37 59.76
CA LYS A 268 47.70 0.13 59.28
C LYS A 268 47.11 0.32 57.90
N ASN A 269 46.40 1.42 57.67
CA ASN A 269 45.78 1.72 56.38
C ASN A 269 46.83 2.01 55.31
N PHE A 270 47.93 2.73 55.66
CA PHE A 270 49.11 2.90 54.82
C PHE A 270 49.77 1.58 54.45
N ALA A 271 49.91 0.66 55.41
CA ALA A 271 50.49 -0.65 55.16
C ALA A 271 49.62 -1.54 54.26
N GLN A 272 48.27 -1.38 54.31
CA GLN A 272 47.31 -2.13 53.49
C GLN A 272 47.15 -1.59 52.05
N GLU A 273 47.21 -0.27 51.89
CA GLU A 273 47.00 0.39 50.57
C GLU A 273 48.30 0.84 49.90
N GLY A 274 49.41 0.86 50.66
CA GLY A 274 50.74 1.29 50.17
C GLY A 274 51.38 0.26 49.24
N LYS A 275 51.36 0.53 47.93
CA LYS A 275 51.96 -0.31 46.88
C LYS A 275 53.50 -0.30 46.98
N GLY A 276 54.08 -0.96 48.06
CA GLY A 276 55.49 -1.25 48.13
C GLY A 276 56.42 -0.11 48.52
N ASN A 277 55.90 1.05 48.98
CA ASN A 277 56.75 2.14 49.51
C ASN A 277 57.03 1.90 51.01
N VAL A 278 58.29 1.81 51.37
CA VAL A 278 58.74 1.70 52.77
C VAL A 278 58.80 3.10 53.36
N ILE A 279 58.03 3.34 54.42
CA ILE A 279 58.03 4.59 55.16
C ILE A 279 58.67 4.33 56.55
N PHE A 280 59.73 5.01 56.81
CA PHE A 280 60.33 4.99 58.13
C PHE A 280 59.64 6.00 59.03
N LEU A 281 58.95 5.54 60.05
CA LEU A 281 58.25 6.38 61.01
C LEU A 281 58.94 6.41 62.33
N ASP A 282 59.21 7.62 62.86
CA ASP A 282 59.70 7.80 64.20
C ASP A 282 58.60 7.54 65.22
N GLY A 283 58.73 6.56 66.06
CA GLY A 283 57.74 6.12 67.07
C GLY A 283 57.70 7.01 68.34
N SER A 284 58.46 8.08 68.41
CA SER A 284 58.39 9.04 69.50
C SER A 284 57.18 9.97 69.38
N VAL A 285 56.62 10.49 70.48
CA VAL A 285 55.44 11.42 70.46
C VAL A 285 55.80 12.69 69.68
N ASP A 286 56.97 13.21 69.71
CA ASP A 286 57.45 14.37 68.93
C ASP A 286 57.63 13.99 67.42
N GLY A 287 58.13 12.78 67.11
CA GLY A 287 58.18 12.28 65.76
C GLY A 287 56.81 12.09 65.09
N MET A 288 55.84 11.67 65.87
CA MET A 288 54.43 11.60 65.44
C MET A 288 53.88 12.93 65.05
N GLN A 289 54.01 13.99 65.86
CA GLN A 289 53.54 15.33 65.58
C GLN A 289 54.19 15.91 64.32
N LYS A 290 55.46 15.69 64.14
CA LYS A 290 56.28 16.12 63.02
C LYS A 290 55.79 15.41 61.72
N THR A 291 55.67 14.09 61.74
CA THR A 291 55.20 13.28 60.59
C THR A 291 53.80 13.64 60.21
N MET A 292 52.91 13.94 61.15
CA MET A 292 51.53 14.41 60.87
C MET A 292 51.53 15.79 60.24
N LYS A 293 52.34 16.73 60.63
CA LYS A 293 52.53 18.05 60.02
C LYS A 293 53.04 17.91 58.56
N ASP A 294 54.02 17.05 58.35
CA ASP A 294 54.64 16.83 57.05
C ASP A 294 53.65 16.16 56.09
N MET A 295 52.80 15.21 56.55
CA MET A 295 51.74 14.61 55.73
C MET A 295 50.63 15.62 55.36
N MET A 296 50.27 16.55 56.29
CA MET A 296 49.32 17.59 55.96
C MET A 296 49.90 18.57 54.95
N ALA A 297 51.17 18.88 54.99
CA ALA A 297 51.85 19.71 54.01
C ALA A 297 51.94 19.05 52.64
N LEU A 298 52.20 17.72 52.54
CA LEU A 298 52.19 16.95 51.29
C LEU A 298 50.82 16.88 50.68
N ASN A 299 49.76 16.78 51.47
CA ASN A 299 48.39 16.72 50.99
C ASN A 299 47.96 18.08 50.42
N GLN A 300 48.44 19.21 50.94
CA GLN A 300 48.25 20.54 50.41
C GLN A 300 49.00 20.77 49.09
N LEU A 301 50.18 20.20 48.90
CA LEU A 301 50.98 20.30 47.69
C LEU A 301 50.34 19.43 46.55
N ASN A 302 49.81 18.29 46.88
CA ASN A 302 49.12 17.43 45.88
C ASN A 302 47.80 18.04 45.41
N LYS A 303 47.11 18.81 46.27
CA LYS A 303 45.88 19.51 45.93
C LYS A 303 46.14 20.70 44.98
N ASN A 304 47.29 21.31 45.01
CA ASN A 304 47.71 22.41 44.14
C ASN A 304 48.23 21.89 42.76
N GLN A 305 48.60 20.63 42.62
CA GLN A 305 49.02 20.03 41.35
C GLN A 305 47.82 19.45 40.56
N SER A 306 46.72 19.10 41.21
CA SER A 306 45.51 18.57 40.52
C SER A 306 44.55 19.68 40.08
N SER A 307 44.89 20.98 40.31
CA SER A 307 44.11 22.16 39.87
C SER A 307 44.79 22.94 38.74
N LYS A 308 45.78 22.37 38.09
CA LYS A 308 46.30 22.78 36.78
C LYS A 308 46.04 21.69 35.74
#